data_51e5ce21a1022d0ec4a8662b8e711e54
#
_entry.id   51e5ce21a1022d0ec4a8662b8e711e54
#
_cell.length_a   1.000
_cell.length_b   1.000
_cell.length_c   1.000
_cell.angle_alpha   90.00
_cell.angle_beta   90.00
_cell.angle_gamma   90.00
#
_symmetry.space_group_name_H-M   'P 1'
#
loop_
_entity.id
_entity.type
_entity.pdbx_description
1 polymer ?
#
loop_
_entity_poly.entity_id
_entity_poly.type
_entity_poly.pdbx_seq_one_letter_code
_entity_poly.pdbx_strand_id
1 'polypeptide(L)'
;MLGDILLINDMHKEAAQLIFDHIKTGCKNKDERYRCIVGISGESGSGKSELAHALGKLLKDNNIRVKVIHTDNYYKIQPLLREEWRRNKGFENIGLDEYDWIKIRKTLRDFKEEQECMIPCIDLIPEQVDKLITDFSKVDLLIVEGLYAIKAPDIDLRVFIDLTYHETKINQIIRMKEALSNFRLGILEKEHQTVSSLKHKADLIVDKSYQVVTIEEHVKTS
;
A
#
# COMPACT_ATOMS: atom_id res chain seq x y z
N MET A 1 -3.88 -6.02 -7.05
CA MET A 1 -4.45 -5.94 -8.41
C MET A 1 -4.41 -7.33 -9.02
N LEU A 2 -5.40 -7.69 -9.84
CA LEU A 2 -5.36 -8.96 -10.58
C LEU A 2 -4.28 -8.89 -11.67
N GLY A 3 -3.60 -10.01 -11.91
CA GLY A 3 -2.53 -10.08 -12.91
C GLY A 3 -1.18 -9.49 -12.49
N ASP A 4 -1.01 -9.04 -11.24
CA ASP A 4 0.26 -8.51 -10.75
C ASP A 4 1.24 -9.64 -10.43
N ILE A 5 2.53 -9.44 -10.80
CA ILE A 5 3.62 -10.36 -10.49
C ILE A 5 4.28 -9.93 -9.19
N LEU A 6 4.26 -10.81 -8.19
CA LEU A 6 4.89 -10.59 -6.89
C LEU A 6 6.21 -11.36 -6.80
N LEU A 7 7.29 -10.66 -6.46
CA LEU A 7 8.64 -11.21 -6.29
C LEU A 7 8.97 -11.35 -4.80
N ILE A 8 8.21 -12.21 -4.12
CA ILE A 8 8.35 -12.41 -2.67
C ILE A 8 9.63 -13.19 -2.38
N ASN A 9 10.44 -12.68 -1.47
CA ASN A 9 11.67 -13.31 -0.96
C ASN A 9 11.67 -13.39 0.58
N ASP A 10 12.75 -13.87 1.18
CA ASP A 10 12.83 -14.06 2.62
C ASP A 10 12.85 -12.73 3.39
N MET A 11 13.45 -11.67 2.85
CA MET A 11 13.41 -10.34 3.49
C MET A 11 11.97 -9.83 3.67
N HIS A 12 11.09 -10.04 2.68
CA HIS A 12 9.67 -9.70 2.84
C HIS A 12 8.97 -10.49 3.94
N LYS A 13 9.33 -11.79 4.11
CA LYS A 13 8.76 -12.65 5.14
C LYS A 13 9.26 -12.26 6.54
N GLU A 14 10.55 -11.96 6.67
CA GLU A 14 11.16 -11.48 7.93
C GLU A 14 10.57 -10.16 8.38
N ALA A 15 10.48 -9.17 7.46
CA ALA A 15 9.82 -7.91 7.75
C ALA A 15 8.34 -8.10 8.12
N ALA A 16 7.62 -8.98 7.41
CA ALA A 16 6.23 -9.32 7.75
C ALA A 16 6.10 -9.92 9.15
N GLN A 17 7.06 -10.75 9.58
CA GLN A 17 7.07 -11.32 10.93
C GLN A 17 7.24 -10.24 12.00
N LEU A 18 8.16 -9.31 11.81
CA LEU A 18 8.39 -8.21 12.75
C LEU A 18 7.15 -7.29 12.85
N ILE A 19 6.53 -6.95 11.71
CA ILE A 19 5.29 -6.16 11.69
C ILE A 19 4.15 -6.93 12.38
N PHE A 20 4.06 -8.24 12.17
CA PHE A 20 3.05 -9.07 12.83
C PHE A 20 3.23 -9.06 14.37
N ASP A 21 4.47 -9.05 14.87
CA ASP A 21 4.72 -8.98 16.31
C ASP A 21 4.23 -7.63 16.89
N HIS A 22 4.36 -6.52 16.16
CA HIS A 22 3.75 -5.24 16.53
C HIS A 22 2.21 -5.29 16.50
N ILE A 23 1.63 -5.96 15.50
CA ILE A 23 0.16 -6.13 15.41
C ILE A 23 -0.38 -6.91 16.62
N LYS A 24 0.30 -7.96 17.04
CA LYS A 24 -0.13 -8.78 18.19
C LYS A 24 -0.24 -7.97 19.49
N THR A 25 0.63 -6.98 19.66
CA THR A 25 0.68 -6.16 20.87
C THR A 25 -0.20 -4.91 20.81
N GLY A 26 -0.40 -4.33 19.62
CA GLY A 26 -1.02 -3.01 19.44
C GLY A 26 -2.41 -2.99 18.79
N CYS A 27 -2.78 -4.06 18.08
CA CYS A 27 -3.97 -4.04 17.21
C CYS A 27 -5.19 -4.82 17.74
N LYS A 28 -5.18 -5.29 18.98
CA LYS A 28 -6.35 -5.91 19.59
C LYS A 28 -7.23 -4.87 20.29
N ASN A 29 -8.54 -5.02 20.13
CA ASN A 29 -9.52 -4.24 20.88
C ASN A 29 -9.69 -4.78 22.33
N LYS A 30 -10.58 -4.12 23.12
CA LYS A 30 -10.87 -4.52 24.51
C LYS A 30 -11.42 -5.95 24.65
N ASP A 31 -12.02 -6.49 23.57
CA ASP A 31 -12.60 -7.84 23.54
C ASP A 31 -11.60 -8.87 22.97
N GLU A 32 -10.30 -8.58 22.97
CA GLU A 32 -9.23 -9.44 22.43
C GLU A 32 -9.38 -9.75 20.90
N ARG A 33 -10.25 -9.04 20.19
CA ARG A 33 -10.48 -9.21 18.75
C ARG A 33 -9.62 -8.25 17.95
N TYR A 34 -9.10 -8.75 16.83
CA TYR A 34 -8.46 -7.89 15.84
C TYR A 34 -9.52 -7.08 15.09
N ARG A 35 -9.37 -5.77 15.05
CA ARG A 35 -10.19 -4.85 14.27
C ARG A 35 -9.36 -3.63 13.90
N CYS A 36 -8.25 -3.86 13.23
CA CYS A 36 -7.32 -2.79 12.91
C CYS A 36 -7.03 -2.69 11.41
N ILE A 37 -6.54 -1.52 11.03
CA ILE A 37 -6.14 -1.18 9.68
C ILE A 37 -4.62 -0.93 9.68
N VAL A 38 -3.89 -1.73 8.91
CA VAL A 38 -2.45 -1.57 8.68
C VAL A 38 -2.25 -0.87 7.34
N GLY A 39 -1.59 0.28 7.34
CA GLY A 39 -1.22 1.00 6.13
C GLY A 39 0.22 0.71 5.75
N ILE A 40 0.50 0.36 4.49
CA ILE A 40 1.85 0.14 3.97
C ILE A 40 2.09 1.11 2.82
N SER A 41 3.00 2.07 3.02
CA SER A 41 3.42 3.03 1.99
C SER A 41 4.88 2.88 1.62
N GLY A 42 5.24 3.43 0.50
CA GLY A 42 6.59 3.47 -0.06
C GLY A 42 6.52 3.73 -1.56
N GLU A 43 7.64 3.95 -2.18
CA GLU A 43 7.71 4.30 -3.60
C GLU A 43 7.43 3.13 -4.55
N SER A 44 7.29 3.43 -5.83
CA SER A 44 7.09 2.40 -6.86
C SER A 44 8.28 1.42 -6.88
N GLY A 45 7.98 0.13 -6.86
CA GLY A 45 9.00 -0.94 -6.84
C GLY A 45 9.63 -1.23 -5.47
N SER A 46 9.22 -0.55 -4.38
CA SER A 46 9.79 -0.75 -3.04
C SER A 46 9.38 -2.07 -2.35
N GLY A 47 8.50 -2.88 -2.95
CA GLY A 47 8.08 -4.16 -2.37
C GLY A 47 6.82 -4.10 -1.51
N LYS A 48 6.02 -3.03 -1.57
CA LYS A 48 4.77 -2.88 -0.79
C LYS A 48 3.81 -4.05 -0.97
N SER A 49 3.55 -4.42 -2.20
CA SER A 49 2.59 -5.50 -2.52
C SER A 49 3.12 -6.86 -2.08
N GLU A 50 4.44 -7.09 -2.19
CA GLU A 50 5.11 -8.28 -1.68
C GLU A 50 5.00 -8.38 -0.16
N LEU A 51 5.31 -7.28 0.54
CA LEU A 51 5.22 -7.20 1.99
C LEU A 51 3.78 -7.37 2.47
N ALA A 52 2.82 -6.70 1.83
CA ALA A 52 1.39 -6.83 2.14
C ALA A 52 0.90 -8.28 1.95
N HIS A 53 1.36 -8.96 0.88
CA HIS A 53 1.02 -10.34 0.64
C HIS A 53 1.67 -11.30 1.66
N ALA A 54 2.97 -11.10 1.97
CA ALA A 54 3.68 -11.91 2.97
C ALA A 54 3.03 -11.78 4.36
N LEU A 55 2.70 -10.55 4.77
CA LEU A 55 1.99 -10.26 6.01
C LEU A 55 0.58 -10.87 6.01
N GLY A 56 -0.16 -10.71 4.89
CA GLY A 56 -1.49 -11.29 4.75
C GLY A 56 -1.50 -12.81 4.87
N LYS A 57 -0.51 -13.48 4.27
CA LYS A 57 -0.33 -14.92 4.42
C LYS A 57 -0.03 -15.32 5.87
N LEU A 58 0.89 -14.61 6.53
CA LEU A 58 1.26 -14.88 7.92
C LEU A 58 0.07 -14.69 8.86
N LEU A 59 -0.74 -13.64 8.67
CA LEU A 59 -1.98 -13.41 9.43
C LEU A 59 -2.96 -14.57 9.25
N LYS A 60 -3.19 -14.99 7.99
CA LYS A 60 -4.04 -16.15 7.69
C LYS A 60 -3.57 -17.43 8.35
N ASP A 61 -2.25 -17.70 8.33
CA ASP A 61 -1.65 -18.88 8.95
C ASP A 61 -1.81 -18.86 10.50
N ASN A 62 -2.05 -17.67 11.08
CA ASN A 62 -2.38 -17.46 12.49
C ASN A 62 -3.91 -17.29 12.73
N ASN A 63 -4.76 -17.75 11.82
CA ASN A 63 -6.22 -17.73 11.92
C ASN A 63 -6.83 -16.31 12.01
N ILE A 64 -6.14 -15.28 11.52
CA ILE A 64 -6.64 -13.90 11.42
C ILE A 64 -7.15 -13.70 10.00
N ARG A 65 -8.45 -13.40 9.86
CA ARG A 65 -9.08 -13.17 8.57
C ARG A 65 -8.70 -11.79 8.06
N VAL A 66 -7.87 -11.76 7.02
CA VAL A 66 -7.31 -10.52 6.47
C VAL A 66 -7.87 -10.21 5.08
N LYS A 67 -8.05 -8.92 4.80
CA LYS A 67 -8.28 -8.41 3.45
C LYS A 67 -7.18 -7.41 3.10
N VAL A 68 -6.63 -7.52 1.90
CA VAL A 68 -5.70 -6.52 1.33
C VAL A 68 -6.45 -5.68 0.32
N ILE A 69 -6.34 -4.35 0.43
CA ILE A 69 -6.80 -3.41 -0.58
C ILE A 69 -5.62 -2.59 -1.10
N HIS A 70 -5.64 -2.34 -2.41
CA HIS A 70 -4.61 -1.56 -3.09
C HIS A 70 -5.17 -0.16 -3.37
N THR A 71 -4.50 0.90 -2.91
CA THR A 71 -4.95 2.27 -3.19
C THR A 71 -4.96 2.58 -4.68
N ASP A 72 -4.14 1.91 -5.47
CA ASP A 72 -4.09 2.05 -6.91
C ASP A 72 -5.42 1.66 -7.61
N ASN A 73 -6.27 0.86 -6.96
CA ASN A 73 -7.62 0.59 -7.43
C ASN A 73 -8.57 1.79 -7.31
N TYR A 74 -8.16 2.83 -6.57
CA TYR A 74 -8.97 4.01 -6.26
C TYR A 74 -8.54 5.27 -7.02
N TYR A 75 -7.77 5.13 -8.11
CA TYR A 75 -7.53 6.26 -8.99
C TYR A 75 -8.84 6.77 -9.61
N LYS A 76 -8.97 8.10 -9.73
CA LYS A 76 -10.11 8.75 -10.41
C LYS A 76 -10.15 8.44 -11.91
N ILE A 77 -8.98 8.24 -12.50
CA ILE A 77 -8.79 7.98 -13.93
C ILE A 77 -8.42 6.51 -14.14
N GLN A 78 -9.10 5.87 -15.04
CA GLN A 78 -8.84 4.46 -15.41
C GLN A 78 -7.41 4.27 -15.95
N PRO A 79 -6.81 3.08 -15.82
CA PRO A 79 -5.42 2.81 -16.21
C PRO A 79 -5.09 3.24 -17.64
N LEU A 80 -5.91 2.84 -18.60
CA LEU A 80 -5.72 3.17 -20.04
C LEU A 80 -5.68 4.67 -20.34
N LEU A 81 -6.41 5.48 -19.59
CA LEU A 81 -6.53 6.94 -19.83
C LEU A 81 -5.57 7.76 -18.99
N ARG A 82 -4.88 7.14 -18.03
CA ARG A 82 -4.10 7.87 -17.01
C ARG A 82 -2.88 8.56 -17.58
N GLU A 83 -2.14 7.93 -18.50
CA GLU A 83 -0.96 8.54 -19.09
C GLU A 83 -1.34 9.78 -19.92
N GLU A 84 -2.36 9.68 -20.78
CA GLU A 84 -2.86 10.81 -21.56
C GLU A 84 -3.35 11.94 -20.64
N TRP A 85 -4.11 11.60 -19.60
CA TRP A 85 -4.60 12.58 -18.63
C TRP A 85 -3.44 13.31 -17.94
N ARG A 86 -2.38 12.59 -17.50
CA ARG A 86 -1.19 13.15 -16.87
C ARG A 86 -0.42 14.08 -17.84
N ARG A 87 -0.33 13.70 -19.12
CA ARG A 87 0.30 14.55 -20.16
C ARG A 87 -0.46 15.85 -20.36
N ASN A 88 -1.79 15.80 -20.38
CA ASN A 88 -2.65 16.95 -20.61
C ASN A 88 -2.76 17.87 -19.38
N LYS A 89 -2.67 17.33 -18.16
CA LYS A 89 -2.82 18.09 -16.92
C LYS A 89 -1.52 18.64 -16.34
N GLY A 90 -0.38 18.08 -16.75
CA GLY A 90 0.94 18.46 -16.24
C GLY A 90 1.31 17.79 -14.92
N PHE A 91 2.62 17.86 -14.60
CA PHE A 91 3.20 17.16 -13.45
C PHE A 91 2.69 17.68 -12.09
N GLU A 92 2.24 18.94 -12.01
CA GLU A 92 1.72 19.53 -10.77
C GLU A 92 0.45 18.84 -10.25
N ASN A 93 -0.29 18.17 -11.12
CA ASN A 93 -1.51 17.44 -10.78
C ASN A 93 -1.27 15.96 -10.43
N ILE A 94 -0.01 15.48 -10.51
CA ILE A 94 0.36 14.13 -10.14
C ILE A 94 0.50 14.01 -8.63
N GLY A 95 -0.04 12.95 -8.06
CA GLY A 95 0.08 12.65 -6.64
C GLY A 95 -1.25 12.40 -5.96
N LEU A 96 -1.45 13.04 -4.81
CA LEU A 96 -2.61 12.79 -3.94
C LEU A 96 -3.96 13.06 -4.60
N ASP A 97 -4.02 14.03 -5.50
CA ASP A 97 -5.28 14.46 -6.14
C ASP A 97 -5.77 13.49 -7.21
N GLU A 98 -4.93 12.56 -7.65
CA GLU A 98 -5.33 11.50 -8.58
C GLU A 98 -6.22 10.44 -7.93
N TYR A 99 -6.25 10.35 -6.59
CA TYR A 99 -6.96 9.32 -5.85
C TYR A 99 -8.36 9.76 -5.41
N ASP A 100 -9.30 8.84 -5.44
CA ASP A 100 -10.64 9.02 -4.89
C ASP A 100 -10.64 8.76 -3.37
N TRP A 101 -10.17 9.75 -2.62
CA TRP A 101 -10.10 9.69 -1.17
C TRP A 101 -11.46 9.53 -0.49
N ILE A 102 -12.55 9.93 -1.18
CA ILE A 102 -13.91 9.74 -0.65
C ILE A 102 -14.24 8.26 -0.63
N LYS A 103 -13.96 7.54 -1.72
CA LYS A 103 -14.17 6.09 -1.78
C LYS A 103 -13.24 5.33 -0.84
N ILE A 104 -11.96 5.72 -0.75
CA ILE A 104 -11.02 5.13 0.21
C ILE A 104 -11.58 5.24 1.63
N ARG A 105 -11.93 6.45 2.08
CA ARG A 105 -12.49 6.69 3.41
C ARG A 105 -13.78 5.89 3.65
N LYS A 106 -14.66 5.82 2.64
CA LYS A 106 -15.87 5.01 2.75
C LYS A 106 -15.53 3.53 2.99
N THR A 107 -14.59 2.97 2.22
CA THR A 107 -14.18 1.57 2.38
C THR A 107 -13.60 1.30 3.79
N LEU A 108 -12.77 2.21 4.31
CA LEU A 108 -12.19 2.07 5.66
C LEU A 108 -13.28 2.14 6.74
N ARG A 109 -14.24 3.05 6.59
CA ARG A 109 -15.38 3.16 7.50
C ARG A 109 -16.25 1.90 7.43
N ASP A 110 -16.62 1.42 6.24
CA ASP A 110 -17.42 0.21 6.06
C ASP A 110 -16.73 -1.00 6.73
N PHE A 111 -15.38 -1.07 6.68
CA PHE A 111 -14.62 -2.06 7.43
C PHE A 111 -14.78 -1.87 8.95
N LYS A 112 -14.60 -0.67 9.49
CA LYS A 112 -14.75 -0.41 10.94
C LYS A 112 -16.17 -0.71 11.44
N GLU A 113 -17.19 -0.48 10.60
CA GLU A 113 -18.62 -0.69 10.89
C GLU A 113 -19.13 -2.10 10.51
N GLU A 114 -18.24 -3.00 10.09
CA GLU A 114 -18.56 -4.40 9.69
C GLU A 114 -19.59 -4.52 8.54
N GLN A 115 -19.63 -3.55 7.65
CA GLN A 115 -20.59 -3.49 6.56
C GLN A 115 -20.09 -4.27 5.32
N GLU A 116 -21.04 -4.64 4.45
CA GLU A 116 -20.70 -5.09 3.11
C GLU A 116 -20.27 -3.90 2.26
N CYS A 117 -19.20 -4.06 1.47
CA CYS A 117 -18.64 -3.01 0.64
C CYS A 117 -18.31 -3.50 -0.77
N MET A 118 -18.59 -2.68 -1.78
CA MET A 118 -18.07 -2.88 -3.14
C MET A 118 -16.70 -2.21 -3.28
N ILE A 119 -15.65 -3.04 -3.34
CA ILE A 119 -14.26 -2.60 -3.49
C ILE A 119 -13.89 -2.59 -4.97
N PRO A 120 -13.32 -1.49 -5.52
CA PRO A 120 -12.79 -1.50 -6.87
C PRO A 120 -11.60 -2.45 -6.98
N CYS A 121 -11.48 -3.13 -8.10
CA CYS A 121 -10.39 -4.05 -8.41
C CYS A 121 -9.93 -3.83 -9.85
N ILE A 122 -8.70 -3.38 -10.04
CA ILE A 122 -8.10 -3.31 -11.37
C ILE A 122 -7.64 -4.69 -11.78
N ASP A 123 -8.11 -5.14 -12.95
CA ASP A 123 -7.55 -6.26 -13.68
C ASP A 123 -6.56 -5.71 -14.72
N LEU A 124 -5.29 -6.06 -14.60
CA LEU A 124 -4.22 -5.55 -15.45
C LEU A 124 -4.18 -6.19 -16.84
N ILE A 125 -4.86 -7.32 -17.03
CA ILE A 125 -4.88 -8.02 -18.34
C ILE A 125 -5.83 -7.32 -19.31
N PRO A 126 -7.14 -7.14 -19.01
CA PRO A 126 -8.03 -6.34 -19.83
C PRO A 126 -7.97 -4.83 -19.54
N GLU A 127 -7.14 -4.40 -18.59
CA GLU A 127 -6.98 -2.99 -18.13
C GLU A 127 -8.32 -2.32 -17.72
N GLN A 128 -9.19 -3.08 -17.08
CA GLN A 128 -10.49 -2.61 -16.62
C GLN A 128 -10.60 -2.55 -15.10
N VAL A 129 -11.59 -1.81 -14.62
CA VAL A 129 -11.90 -1.69 -13.19
C VAL A 129 -13.19 -2.46 -12.89
N ASP A 130 -13.04 -3.58 -12.18
CA ASP A 130 -14.13 -4.38 -11.67
C ASP A 130 -14.52 -3.99 -10.24
N LYS A 131 -15.56 -4.61 -9.71
CA LYS A 131 -16.02 -4.43 -8.33
C LYS A 131 -16.11 -5.77 -7.63
N LEU A 132 -15.50 -5.87 -6.47
CA LEU A 132 -15.58 -7.04 -5.61
C LEU A 132 -16.47 -6.74 -4.40
N ILE A 133 -17.51 -7.55 -4.20
CA ILE A 133 -18.32 -7.49 -2.98
C ILE A 133 -17.54 -8.15 -1.85
N THR A 134 -17.36 -7.43 -0.75
CA THR A 134 -16.63 -7.89 0.44
C THR A 134 -17.49 -7.66 1.67
N ASP A 135 -17.80 -8.74 2.39
CA ASP A 135 -18.47 -8.70 3.69
C ASP A 135 -17.41 -8.49 4.78
N PHE A 136 -17.30 -7.28 5.29
CA PHE A 136 -16.31 -6.93 6.29
C PHE A 136 -16.61 -7.46 7.70
N SER A 137 -17.81 -8.01 7.96
CA SER A 137 -18.07 -8.74 9.22
C SER A 137 -17.20 -10.01 9.33
N LYS A 138 -16.72 -10.51 8.20
CA LYS A 138 -15.84 -11.69 8.10
C LYS A 138 -14.36 -11.34 8.02
N VAL A 139 -13.97 -10.09 8.21
CA VAL A 139 -12.58 -9.63 8.11
C VAL A 139 -12.14 -9.07 9.45
N ASP A 140 -11.07 -9.60 10.02
CA ASP A 140 -10.53 -9.19 11.32
C ASP A 140 -9.52 -8.05 11.18
N LEU A 141 -8.75 -8.03 10.07
CA LEU A 141 -7.70 -7.05 9.82
C LEU A 141 -7.71 -6.61 8.35
N LEU A 142 -7.58 -5.30 8.14
CA LEU A 142 -7.47 -4.72 6.80
C LEU A 142 -6.04 -4.24 6.56
N ILE A 143 -5.41 -4.68 5.47
CA ILE A 143 -4.15 -4.11 4.98
C ILE A 143 -4.49 -3.16 3.83
N VAL A 144 -4.01 -1.93 3.92
CA VAL A 144 -4.12 -0.90 2.86
C VAL A 144 -2.72 -0.63 2.35
N GLU A 145 -2.43 -0.96 1.09
CA GLU A 145 -1.12 -0.70 0.52
C GLU A 145 -1.19 0.24 -0.67
N GLY A 146 -0.13 1.01 -0.90
CA GLY A 146 0.05 1.90 -2.04
C GLY A 146 0.94 3.08 -1.73
N LEU A 147 1.20 3.93 -2.74
CA LEU A 147 2.12 5.07 -2.61
C LEU A 147 1.82 5.93 -1.37
N TYR A 148 0.55 6.21 -1.13
CA TYR A 148 0.09 7.16 -0.11
C TYR A 148 -0.82 6.53 0.94
N ALA A 149 -0.78 5.20 1.11
CA ALA A 149 -1.72 4.47 1.97
C ALA A 149 -1.74 5.00 3.42
N ILE A 150 -0.58 5.31 4.01
CA ILE A 150 -0.48 5.83 5.39
C ILE A 150 -1.06 7.24 5.57
N LYS A 151 -1.43 7.94 4.48
CA LYS A 151 -2.16 9.22 4.54
C LYS A 151 -3.64 9.01 4.84
N ALA A 152 -4.18 7.82 4.57
CA ALA A 152 -5.59 7.53 4.81
C ALA A 152 -5.95 7.73 6.30
N PRO A 153 -7.18 8.15 6.62
CA PRO A 153 -7.64 8.23 8.01
C PRO A 153 -7.76 6.83 8.62
N ASP A 154 -7.85 6.77 9.94
CA ASP A 154 -8.16 5.56 10.70
C ASP A 154 -7.20 4.38 10.49
N ILE A 155 -5.96 4.66 10.02
CA ILE A 155 -4.87 3.69 10.01
C ILE A 155 -4.35 3.53 11.44
N ASP A 156 -4.40 2.31 11.96
CA ASP A 156 -3.99 1.99 13.33
C ASP A 156 -2.47 1.70 13.43
N LEU A 157 -1.86 1.19 12.36
CA LEU A 157 -0.41 0.96 12.27
C LEU A 157 0.09 1.40 10.88
N ARG A 158 1.00 2.36 10.86
CA ARG A 158 1.58 2.93 9.63
C ARG A 158 2.97 2.40 9.40
N VAL A 159 3.15 1.68 8.30
CA VAL A 159 4.42 1.11 7.86
C VAL A 159 4.89 1.86 6.63
N PHE A 160 6.12 2.33 6.63
CA PHE A 160 6.73 3.00 5.48
C PHE A 160 7.98 2.25 5.02
N ILE A 161 8.05 1.88 3.74
CA ILE A 161 9.24 1.26 3.15
C ILE A 161 10.15 2.36 2.61
N ASP A 162 11.34 2.50 3.20
CA ASP A 162 12.32 3.56 2.91
C ASP A 162 13.27 3.18 1.76
N LEU A 163 12.68 2.70 0.66
CA LEU A 163 13.36 2.42 -0.60
C LEU A 163 12.85 3.36 -1.67
N THR A 164 13.75 4.12 -2.28
CA THR A 164 13.42 5.08 -3.33
C THR A 164 13.33 4.41 -4.71
N TYR A 165 12.69 5.07 -5.68
CA TYR A 165 12.62 4.59 -7.05
C TYR A 165 14.01 4.52 -7.72
N HIS A 166 14.99 5.27 -7.24
CA HIS A 166 16.39 5.20 -7.70
C HIS A 166 17.02 3.84 -7.35
N GLU A 167 16.73 3.34 -6.15
CA GLU A 167 17.26 2.07 -5.62
C GLU A 167 16.50 0.87 -6.18
N THR A 168 15.22 1.04 -6.49
CA THR A 168 14.34 -0.05 -6.96
C THR A 168 14.21 -0.13 -8.49
N LYS A 169 15.03 0.62 -9.24
CA LYS A 169 14.98 0.71 -10.70
C LYS A 169 15.03 -0.66 -11.39
N ILE A 170 15.83 -1.59 -10.87
CA ILE A 170 15.94 -2.95 -11.38
C ILE A 170 14.62 -3.70 -11.22
N ASN A 171 13.96 -3.58 -10.07
CA ASN A 171 12.67 -4.22 -9.80
C ASN A 171 11.58 -3.70 -10.74
N GLN A 172 11.62 -2.41 -11.09
CA GLN A 172 10.67 -1.80 -12.02
C GLN A 172 10.85 -2.34 -13.45
N ILE A 173 12.11 -2.52 -13.88
CA ILE A 173 12.44 -3.09 -15.19
C ILE A 173 11.99 -4.55 -15.27
N ILE A 174 12.27 -5.37 -14.23
CA ILE A 174 11.90 -6.79 -14.20
C ILE A 174 10.36 -6.96 -14.27
N ARG A 175 9.61 -6.07 -13.61
CA ARG A 175 8.14 -6.11 -13.64
C ARG A 175 7.52 -5.66 -14.94
N MET A 176 8.27 -5.04 -15.84
CA MET A 176 7.84 -4.56 -17.17
C MET A 176 6.50 -3.78 -17.14
N LYS A 177 6.13 -3.17 -16.03
CA LYS A 177 4.84 -2.48 -15.90
C LYS A 177 4.72 -1.27 -16.82
N GLU A 178 5.86 -0.57 -17.09
CA GLU A 178 5.88 0.61 -17.95
C GLU A 178 7.29 0.84 -18.54
N ALA A 179 7.38 1.34 -19.76
CA ALA A 179 8.64 1.76 -20.35
C ALA A 179 9.23 2.99 -19.60
N LEU A 180 10.55 2.98 -19.34
CA LEU A 180 11.25 4.10 -18.71
C LEU A 180 11.46 5.24 -19.71
N SER A 181 10.42 6.01 -19.99
CA SER A 181 10.51 7.25 -20.75
C SER A 181 10.90 8.44 -19.84
N ASN A 182 11.38 9.55 -20.44
CA ASN A 182 11.63 10.78 -19.68
C ASN A 182 10.36 11.29 -18.98
N PHE A 183 9.21 11.09 -19.59
CA PHE A 183 7.92 11.42 -18.97
C PHE A 183 7.67 10.55 -17.73
N ARG A 184 7.92 9.24 -17.81
CA ARG A 184 7.78 8.34 -16.66
C ARG A 184 8.74 8.69 -15.53
N LEU A 185 9.98 9.07 -15.85
CA LEU A 185 10.94 9.54 -14.84
C LEU A 185 10.45 10.81 -14.12
N GLY A 186 9.85 11.75 -14.85
CA GLY A 186 9.23 12.93 -14.24
C GLY A 186 8.06 12.60 -13.31
N ILE A 187 7.25 11.58 -13.66
CA ILE A 187 6.19 11.06 -12.78
C ILE A 187 6.80 10.48 -11.50
N LEU A 188 7.80 9.61 -11.62
CA LEU A 188 8.46 8.97 -10.47
C LEU A 188 9.08 10.00 -9.54
N GLU A 189 9.70 11.04 -10.07
CA GLU A 189 10.26 12.14 -9.28
C GLU A 189 9.16 12.89 -8.50
N LYS A 190 8.02 13.15 -9.14
CA LYS A 190 6.90 13.81 -8.48
C LYS A 190 6.24 12.94 -7.41
N GLU A 191 6.11 11.64 -7.69
CA GLU A 191 5.64 10.65 -6.71
C GLU A 191 6.62 10.57 -5.53
N HIS A 192 7.94 10.54 -5.79
CA HIS A 192 9.00 10.53 -4.78
C HIS A 192 8.86 11.70 -3.79
N GLN A 193 8.76 12.93 -4.28
CA GLN A 193 8.60 14.11 -3.43
C GLN A 193 7.38 13.99 -2.51
N THR A 194 6.26 13.50 -3.04
CA THR A 194 5.02 13.36 -2.27
C THR A 194 5.09 12.20 -1.27
N VAL A 195 5.61 11.04 -1.68
CA VAL A 195 5.74 9.85 -0.82
C VAL A 195 6.71 10.13 0.33
N SER A 196 7.89 10.68 0.03
CA SER A 196 8.91 11.01 1.05
C SER A 196 8.38 11.98 2.11
N SER A 197 7.50 12.91 1.71
CA SER A 197 6.87 13.84 2.66
C SER A 197 5.96 13.16 3.68
N LEU A 198 5.55 11.91 3.47
CA LEU A 198 4.70 11.15 4.40
C LEU A 198 5.49 10.30 5.40
N LYS A 199 6.79 10.11 5.20
CA LYS A 199 7.64 9.24 6.04
C LYS A 199 7.52 9.55 7.53
N HIS A 200 7.44 10.82 7.90
CA HIS A 200 7.32 11.26 9.29
C HIS A 200 6.02 10.81 9.99
N LYS A 201 5.04 10.30 9.24
CA LYS A 201 3.77 9.78 9.76
C LYS A 201 3.80 8.30 10.07
N ALA A 202 4.90 7.61 9.73
CA ALA A 202 5.03 6.19 9.96
C ALA A 202 5.24 5.89 11.44
N ASP A 203 4.72 4.76 11.89
CA ASP A 203 5.02 4.17 13.20
C ASP A 203 6.24 3.25 13.06
N LEU A 204 6.31 2.51 11.94
CA LEU A 204 7.39 1.60 11.59
C LEU A 204 8.01 1.97 10.24
N ILE A 205 9.33 1.90 10.18
CA ILE A 205 10.12 2.03 8.95
C ILE A 205 10.68 0.66 8.58
N VAL A 206 10.47 0.25 7.33
CA VAL A 206 11.23 -0.83 6.70
C VAL A 206 12.39 -0.18 5.98
N ASP A 207 13.59 -0.37 6.49
CA ASP A 207 14.78 0.28 5.97
C ASP A 207 15.28 -0.35 4.64
N LYS A 208 16.40 0.16 4.11
CA LYS A 208 17.00 -0.33 2.85
C LYS A 208 17.46 -1.79 2.91
N SER A 209 17.73 -2.31 4.09
CA SER A 209 18.09 -3.70 4.35
C SER A 209 16.87 -4.57 4.67
N TYR A 210 15.67 -4.00 4.56
CA TYR A 210 14.39 -4.63 4.93
C TYR A 210 14.27 -4.98 6.42
N GLN A 211 15.05 -4.30 7.29
CA GLN A 211 14.87 -4.37 8.73
C GLN A 211 13.73 -3.44 9.14
N VAL A 212 12.92 -3.88 10.10
CA VAL A 212 11.81 -3.10 10.63
C VAL A 212 12.26 -2.44 11.93
N VAL A 213 12.18 -1.12 11.96
CA VAL A 213 12.53 -0.29 13.12
C VAL A 213 11.41 0.70 13.41
N THR A 214 11.31 1.18 14.65
CA THR A 214 10.39 2.27 14.96
C THR A 214 10.88 3.58 14.34
N ILE A 215 9.98 4.54 14.12
CA ILE A 215 10.36 5.84 13.58
C ILE A 215 11.37 6.55 14.52
N GLU A 216 11.24 6.36 15.83
CA GLU A 216 12.15 6.95 16.83
C GLU A 216 13.58 6.37 16.74
N GLU A 217 13.69 5.06 16.51
CA GLU A 217 14.99 4.39 16.31
C GLU A 217 15.62 4.82 14.99
N HIS A 218 14.81 4.91 13.93
CA HIS A 218 15.28 5.34 12.62
C HIS A 218 15.88 6.75 12.64
N VAL A 219 15.22 7.71 13.31
CA VAL A 219 15.70 9.11 13.44
C VAL A 219 17.02 9.20 14.20
N LYS A 220 17.28 8.30 15.16
CA LYS A 220 18.55 8.29 15.91
C LYS A 220 19.73 7.75 15.10
N THR A 221 19.48 6.99 14.04
CA THR A 221 20.51 6.31 13.24
C THR A 221 20.74 6.95 11.86
N SER A 222 19.88 7.90 11.45
CA SER A 222 19.96 8.67 10.20
C SER A 222 20.67 9.99 10.39
#